data_086b1cb0fa008dec0495bac4b668d7be
#
_entry.id   086b1cb0fa008dec0495bac4b668d7be
#
_cell.length_a   1.000
_cell.length_b   1.000
_cell.length_c   1.000
_cell.angle_alpha   90.00
_cell.angle_beta   90.00
_cell.angle_gamma   90.00
#
_symmetry.space_group_name_H-M   'P 1'
#
loop_
_entity.id
_entity.type
_entity.pdbx_description
1 polymer ?
#
loop_
_entity_poly.entity_id
_entity_poly.type
_entity_poly.pdbx_seq_one_letter_code
_entity_poly.pdbx_strand_id
1 'polypeptide(L)' 'MPAPVKDRSRINVSEAQEVTYWCTKLACSETQLRAAVKMVGATPSKVRAHLNQRR' A
#
# COMPACT_ATOMS: atom_id res chain seq x y z
N MET A 1 18.63 11.20 1.67
CA MET A 1 18.11 10.84 1.45
C MET A 1 18.08 10.04 0.85
N PRO A 2 17.87 9.67 0.67
CA PRO A 2 17.83 8.89 0.16
C PRO A 2 17.17 8.31 -0.51
N ALA A 3 16.83 8.01 -0.68
CA ALA A 3 16.26 7.52 -1.13
C ALA A 3 15.82 7.10 -1.95
N PRO A 4 15.66 6.67 -2.36
CA PRO A 4 15.32 6.20 -3.21
C PRO A 4 14.48 5.93 -3.69
N VAL A 5 14.24 6.16 -4.02
CA VAL A 5 13.42 6.14 -4.28
C VAL A 5 12.79 5.43 -5.04
N LYS A 6 12.29 4.76 -4.80
CA LYS A 6 11.47 4.11 -5.43
C LYS A 6 10.34 4.83 -5.83
N ASP A 7 9.70 4.49 -6.79
CA ASP A 7 8.51 5.08 -7.30
C ASP A 7 7.37 4.80 -6.35
N ARG A 8 6.97 5.78 -5.62
CA ARG A 8 5.91 5.61 -4.65
C ARG A 8 4.52 5.79 -5.24
N SER A 9 4.44 5.93 -6.54
CA SER A 9 3.14 6.00 -7.18
C SER A 9 2.49 4.62 -7.25
N ARG A 10 3.21 3.57 -6.89
CA ARG A 10 2.68 2.23 -6.90
C ARG A 10 3.09 1.50 -5.65
N ILE A 11 2.20 0.62 -5.19
CA ILE A 11 2.47 -0.17 -4.01
C ILE A 11 3.10 -1.48 -4.44
N ASN A 12 4.27 -1.77 -3.91
CA ASN A 12 4.98 -3.00 -4.26
C ASN A 12 4.92 -3.98 -3.09
N VAL A 13 3.97 -4.89 -3.14
CA VAL A 13 3.80 -5.84 -2.05
C VAL A 13 4.83 -6.97 -2.09
N SER A 14 5.68 -6.98 -3.09
CA SER A 14 6.76 -7.96 -3.15
C SER A 14 7.93 -7.56 -2.27
N GLU A 15 7.98 -6.29 -1.88
CA GLU A 15 9.07 -5.77 -1.06
C GLU A 15 8.59 -5.64 0.36
N ALA A 16 9.26 -6.32 1.29
CA ALA A 16 8.87 -6.25 2.69
C ALA A 16 8.89 -4.83 3.22
N GLN A 17 9.90 -4.06 2.82
CA GLN A 17 10.01 -2.69 3.26
C GLN A 17 8.87 -1.85 2.76
N GLU A 18 8.46 -2.07 1.52
CA GLU A 18 7.35 -1.34 0.95
C GLU A 18 6.06 -1.71 1.67
N VAL A 19 5.88 -2.97 1.96
CA VAL A 19 4.68 -3.41 2.67
C VAL A 19 4.60 -2.72 4.02
N THR A 20 5.70 -2.70 4.76
CA THR A 20 5.73 -2.05 6.06
C THR A 20 5.42 -0.56 5.92
N TYR A 21 6.03 0.08 4.94
CA TYR A 21 5.81 1.50 4.71
C TYR A 21 4.33 1.80 4.46
N TRP A 22 3.73 1.04 3.56
CA TRP A 22 2.35 1.31 3.19
C TRP A 22 1.37 0.93 4.30
N CYS A 23 1.67 -0.12 5.05
CA CYS A 23 0.81 -0.49 6.17
C CYS A 23 0.79 0.63 7.20
N THR A 24 1.93 1.22 7.48
CA THR A 24 2.02 2.33 8.41
C THR A 24 1.31 3.55 7.85
N LYS A 25 1.56 3.84 6.58
CA LYS A 25 1.01 5.01 5.93
C LYS A 25 -0.52 4.94 5.85
N LEU A 26 -1.04 3.76 5.54
CA LEU A 26 -2.47 3.58 5.35
C LEU A 26 -3.17 3.04 6.59
N ALA A 27 -2.44 2.80 7.64
CA ALA A 27 -2.98 2.30 8.90
C ALA A 27 -3.77 1.01 8.69
N CYS A 28 -3.14 0.05 8.04
CA CYS A 28 -3.77 -1.24 7.79
C CYS A 28 -2.77 -2.36 8.01
N SER A 29 -3.27 -3.59 8.02
CA SER A 29 -2.40 -4.74 8.17
C SER A 29 -1.90 -5.18 6.80
N GLU A 30 -0.90 -6.05 6.82
CA GLU A 30 -0.36 -6.57 5.57
C GLU A 30 -1.44 -7.31 4.79
N THR A 31 -2.24 -8.10 5.48
CA THR A 31 -3.31 -8.84 4.83
C THR A 31 -4.29 -7.89 4.15
N GLN A 32 -4.65 -6.82 4.84
CA GLN A 32 -5.56 -5.84 4.28
C GLN A 32 -4.94 -5.14 3.08
N LEU A 33 -3.66 -4.82 3.18
CA LEU A 33 -2.98 -4.14 2.09
C LEU A 33 -2.95 -5.02 0.84
N ARG A 34 -2.58 -6.28 1.01
CA ARG A 34 -2.49 -7.18 -0.12
C ARG A 34 -3.85 -7.41 -0.75
N ALA A 35 -4.88 -7.54 0.08
CA ALA A 35 -6.23 -7.74 -0.43
C ALA A 35 -6.69 -6.51 -1.22
N ALA A 36 -6.41 -5.33 -0.69
CA ALA A 36 -6.82 -4.12 -1.37
C ALA A 36 -6.13 -3.97 -2.72
N VAL A 37 -4.83 -4.27 -2.76
CA VAL A 37 -4.09 -4.19 -4.02
C VAL A 37 -4.66 -5.17 -5.03
N LYS A 38 -5.07 -6.33 -4.56
CA LYS A 38 -5.64 -7.32 -5.45
C LYS A 38 -6.98 -6.88 -5.99
N MET A 39 -7.73 -6.14 -5.18
CA MET A 39 -9.07 -5.72 -5.57
C MET A 39 -9.08 -4.49 -6.47
N VAL A 40 -8.27 -3.50 -6.14
CA VAL A 40 -8.32 -2.23 -6.86
C VAL A 40 -7.02 -1.88 -7.58
N GLY A 41 -6.00 -2.71 -7.41
CA GLY A 41 -4.72 -2.45 -8.05
C GLY A 41 -3.75 -1.79 -7.09
N ALA A 42 -2.55 -1.54 -7.58
CA ALA A 42 -1.45 -1.06 -6.73
C ALA A 42 -1.38 0.47 -6.69
N THR A 43 -2.49 1.14 -6.88
CA THR A 43 -2.53 2.59 -6.84
C THR A 43 -2.86 3.04 -5.42
N PRO A 44 -1.97 3.80 -4.78
CA PRO A 44 -2.18 4.17 -3.38
C PRO A 44 -3.51 4.87 -3.10
N SER A 45 -3.91 5.78 -3.96
CA SER A 45 -5.16 6.50 -3.72
C SER A 45 -6.37 5.58 -3.79
N LYS A 46 -6.33 4.61 -4.70
CA LYS A 46 -7.44 3.66 -4.82
C LYS A 46 -7.44 2.69 -3.65
N VAL A 47 -6.25 2.27 -3.22
CA VAL A 47 -6.14 1.38 -2.07
C VAL A 47 -6.63 2.09 -0.82
N ARG A 48 -6.26 3.34 -0.65
CA ARG A 48 -6.70 4.10 0.50
C ARG A 48 -8.23 4.22 0.51
N ALA A 49 -8.82 4.53 -0.63
CA ALA A 49 -10.27 4.65 -0.71
C ALA A 49 -10.95 3.32 -0.38
N HIS A 50 -10.37 2.23 -0.88
CA HIS A 50 -10.92 0.92 -0.62
C HIS A 50 -10.86 0.59 0.88
N LEU A 51 -9.74 0.88 1.51
CA LEU A 51 -9.58 0.61 2.93
C LEU A 51 -10.52 1.46 3.77
N ASN A 52 -10.72 2.71 3.37
CA ASN A 52 -11.64 3.58 4.08
C ASN A 52 -13.06 3.08 3.98
N GLN A 53 -13.42 2.52 2.84
CA GLN A 53 -14.77 2.01 2.67
C GLN A 53 -15.04 0.81 3.54
N ARG A 54 -14.02 0.06 3.86
CA ARG A 54 -14.21 -1.14 4.64
C ARG A 54 -14.33 -0.88 6.12
N ARG A 55 -14.06 0.33 6.53
CA ARG A 55 -14.17 0.67 7.94
C ARG A 55 -15.60 0.87 8.34
#